data_b73bdfccd7a545b17046e8dd6c278816
#
_entry.id   b73bdfccd7a545b17046e8dd6c278816
#
_cell.length_a   1.000
_cell.length_b   1.000
_cell.length_c   1.000
_cell.angle_alpha   90.00
_cell.angle_beta   90.00
_cell.angle_gamma   90.00
#
_symmetry.space_group_name_H-M   'P 1'
#
loop_
_entity.id
_entity.type
_entity.pdbx_description
1 polymer ?
#
loop_
_entity_poly.entity_id
_entity_poly.type
_entity_poly.pdbx_seq_one_letter_code
_entity_poly.pdbx_strand_id
1 'polypeptide(L)'
;MNICFFGVGGVGGYYGTLVTRYCNDTGKGKTYFIARGRHKDAILEKGLLLKKDGGKEEIRVNPFFCSDTVDGLPVMDVVVVAVKGYDLKGATHEINKIVDGNSVILPLLNGADIYERIRQHLKKGYVLPACLYLGTHIESPGVIFQKGGSGQICIGKDPSFPEFYPERLLQLFKKAGILIDFFEDVNIEIWGKYMFIAPFALVTATYGKSIGEVAHDENLSVLVKNIMQEIASIAKALKIGLPSDIAETSFAKASQFPFETKTSFQRDVEVKGRQSEWDLLGGTVIRYAERFNLPANNTKATLDRLLQDVDKR
;
A
#
# COMPACT_ATOMS: atom_id res chain seq x y z
N MET A 1 -21.50 -6.10 -10.70
CA MET A 1 -20.43 -5.11 -10.45
C MET A 1 -19.20 -5.47 -11.28
N ASN A 2 -18.57 -4.48 -11.90
CA ASN A 2 -17.27 -4.62 -12.54
C ASN A 2 -16.20 -4.14 -11.56
N ILE A 3 -15.28 -5.03 -11.17
CA ILE A 3 -14.26 -4.75 -10.16
C ILE A 3 -12.88 -4.93 -10.80
N CYS A 4 -12.11 -3.86 -10.89
CA CYS A 4 -10.75 -3.89 -11.42
C CYS A 4 -9.73 -3.93 -10.29
N PHE A 5 -8.79 -4.87 -10.36
CA PHE A 5 -7.57 -4.87 -9.56
C PHE A 5 -6.43 -4.36 -10.43
N PHE A 6 -6.13 -3.07 -10.29
CA PHE A 6 -5.08 -2.42 -11.05
C PHE A 6 -3.74 -2.61 -10.31
N GLY A 7 -2.95 -3.56 -10.81
CA GLY A 7 -1.75 -4.09 -10.15
C GLY A 7 -2.05 -5.36 -9.34
N VAL A 8 -1.76 -6.53 -9.93
CA VAL A 8 -1.93 -7.84 -9.30
C VAL A 8 -0.59 -8.32 -8.73
N GLY A 9 0.03 -7.48 -7.88
CA GLY A 9 1.16 -7.85 -7.05
C GLY A 9 0.74 -8.60 -5.78
N GLY A 10 1.57 -8.60 -4.74
CA GLY A 10 1.23 -9.25 -3.46
C GLY A 10 -0.11 -8.79 -2.91
N VAL A 11 -0.30 -7.47 -2.75
CA VAL A 11 -1.52 -6.88 -2.19
C VAL A 11 -2.73 -7.07 -3.11
N GLY A 12 -2.61 -6.62 -4.37
CA GLY A 12 -3.72 -6.73 -5.33
C GLY A 12 -4.09 -8.18 -5.64
N GLY A 13 -3.11 -9.09 -5.66
CA GLY A 13 -3.36 -10.51 -5.83
C GLY A 13 -4.07 -11.15 -4.64
N TYR A 14 -3.71 -10.77 -3.41
CA TYR A 14 -4.39 -11.27 -2.21
C TYR A 14 -5.88 -10.91 -2.22
N TYR A 15 -6.20 -9.61 -2.27
CA TYR A 15 -7.60 -9.17 -2.27
C TYR A 15 -8.33 -9.56 -3.56
N GLY A 16 -7.64 -9.52 -4.70
CA GLY A 16 -8.16 -9.95 -5.99
C GLY A 16 -8.61 -11.40 -5.98
N THR A 17 -7.83 -12.29 -5.37
CA THR A 17 -8.22 -13.71 -5.22
C THR A 17 -9.49 -13.86 -4.38
N LEU A 18 -9.56 -13.20 -3.22
CA LEU A 18 -10.72 -13.33 -2.33
C LEU A 18 -12.01 -12.81 -2.97
N VAL A 19 -11.94 -11.63 -3.61
CA VAL A 19 -13.10 -11.04 -4.31
C VAL A 19 -13.48 -11.88 -5.53
N THR A 20 -12.50 -12.38 -6.31
CA THR A 20 -12.77 -13.21 -7.49
C THR A 20 -13.45 -14.52 -7.09
N ARG A 21 -12.98 -15.19 -6.01
CA ARG A 21 -13.65 -16.39 -5.48
C ARG A 21 -15.12 -16.10 -5.18
N TYR A 22 -15.38 -15.05 -4.41
CA TYR A 22 -16.77 -14.66 -4.07
C TYR A 22 -17.62 -14.38 -5.31
N CYS A 23 -17.08 -13.65 -6.30
CA CYS A 23 -17.79 -13.34 -7.54
C CYS A 23 -18.10 -14.60 -8.36
N ASN A 24 -17.14 -15.51 -8.47
CA ASN A 24 -17.30 -16.77 -9.21
C ASN A 24 -18.34 -17.69 -8.54
N ASP A 25 -18.31 -17.79 -7.20
CA ASP A 25 -19.22 -18.65 -6.44
C ASP A 25 -20.67 -18.13 -6.45
N THR A 26 -20.87 -16.81 -6.56
CA THR A 26 -22.19 -16.18 -6.42
C THR A 26 -22.76 -15.59 -7.69
N GLY A 27 -21.95 -15.41 -8.73
CA GLY A 27 -22.35 -14.71 -9.96
C GLY A 27 -22.57 -13.20 -9.80
N LYS A 28 -22.20 -12.60 -8.65
CA LYS A 28 -22.57 -11.22 -8.29
C LYS A 28 -21.61 -10.14 -8.78
N GLY A 29 -20.59 -10.49 -9.57
CA GLY A 29 -19.66 -9.53 -10.12
C GLY A 29 -18.70 -10.16 -11.11
N LYS A 30 -17.93 -9.31 -11.80
CA LYS A 30 -16.86 -9.67 -12.72
C LYS A 30 -15.59 -8.99 -12.26
N THR A 31 -14.50 -9.74 -12.16
CA THR A 31 -13.20 -9.23 -11.76
C THR A 31 -12.28 -9.10 -12.95
N TYR A 32 -11.62 -7.95 -13.06
CA TYR A 32 -10.70 -7.59 -14.12
C TYR A 32 -9.32 -7.37 -13.49
N PHE A 33 -8.31 -8.11 -13.95
CA PHE A 33 -6.96 -8.02 -13.43
C PHE A 33 -6.07 -7.28 -14.42
N ILE A 34 -5.39 -6.22 -13.96
CA ILE A 34 -4.33 -5.55 -14.71
C ILE A 34 -2.99 -6.00 -14.14
N ALA A 35 -2.31 -6.87 -14.88
CA ALA A 35 -1.03 -7.48 -14.52
C ALA A 35 -0.08 -7.45 -15.71
N ARG A 36 1.24 -7.62 -15.49
CA ARG A 36 2.26 -7.51 -16.54
C ARG A 36 3.18 -8.72 -16.61
N GLY A 37 3.76 -8.94 -17.79
CA GLY A 37 4.83 -9.90 -18.03
C GLY A 37 4.48 -11.33 -17.59
N ARG A 38 5.47 -12.10 -17.17
CA ARG A 38 5.32 -13.52 -16.81
C ARG A 38 4.24 -13.78 -15.76
N HIS A 39 3.96 -12.79 -14.88
CA HIS A 39 2.91 -12.94 -13.87
C HIS A 39 1.52 -12.94 -14.52
N LYS A 40 1.28 -12.02 -15.48
CA LYS A 40 0.05 -12.01 -16.30
C LYS A 40 -0.11 -13.32 -17.07
N ASP A 41 0.97 -13.75 -17.75
CA ASP A 41 0.91 -14.96 -18.59
C ASP A 41 0.56 -16.21 -17.76
N ALA A 42 1.13 -16.34 -16.57
CA ALA A 42 0.81 -17.43 -15.65
C ALA A 42 -0.64 -17.37 -15.13
N ILE A 43 -1.17 -16.16 -14.88
CA ILE A 43 -2.59 -15.99 -14.49
C ILE A 43 -3.53 -16.42 -15.62
N LEU A 44 -3.22 -16.05 -16.86
CA LEU A 44 -4.01 -16.45 -18.04
C LEU A 44 -3.98 -17.97 -18.26
N GLU A 45 -2.83 -18.62 -18.05
CA GLU A 45 -2.66 -20.05 -18.28
C GLU A 45 -3.27 -20.91 -17.16
N LYS A 46 -3.04 -20.54 -15.89
CA LYS A 46 -3.29 -21.41 -14.72
C LYS A 46 -4.16 -20.79 -13.65
N GLY A 47 -4.64 -19.56 -13.85
CA GLY A 47 -5.30 -18.76 -12.80
C GLY A 47 -4.31 -18.20 -11.77
N LEU A 48 -4.82 -17.40 -10.85
CA LEU A 48 -4.07 -16.85 -9.73
C LEU A 48 -4.21 -17.79 -8.51
N LEU A 49 -3.10 -18.22 -7.94
CA LEU A 49 -3.04 -19.02 -6.73
C LEU A 49 -2.66 -18.12 -5.54
N LEU A 50 -3.47 -18.08 -4.51
CA LEU A 50 -3.15 -17.50 -3.21
C LEU A 50 -2.82 -18.62 -2.22
N LYS A 51 -1.62 -18.59 -1.65
CA LYS A 51 -1.22 -19.37 -0.47
C LYS A 51 -1.39 -18.50 0.77
N LYS A 52 -2.39 -18.78 1.57
CA LYS A 52 -2.78 -18.02 2.75
C LYS A 52 -2.33 -18.73 4.03
N ASP A 53 -2.25 -17.97 5.13
CA ASP A 53 -1.89 -18.47 6.47
C ASP A 53 -0.57 -19.30 6.47
N GLY A 54 0.45 -18.75 5.80
CA GLY A 54 1.75 -19.44 5.69
C GLY A 54 1.73 -20.67 4.78
N GLY A 55 0.76 -20.73 3.84
CA GLY A 55 0.61 -21.86 2.90
C GLY A 55 -0.33 -22.97 3.38
N LYS A 56 -1.03 -22.77 4.50
CA LYS A 56 -1.99 -23.76 5.03
C LYS A 56 -3.29 -23.79 4.23
N GLU A 57 -3.68 -22.68 3.63
CA GLU A 57 -4.86 -22.57 2.77
C GLU A 57 -4.41 -22.14 1.36
N GLU A 58 -4.85 -22.88 0.34
CA GLU A 58 -4.61 -22.54 -1.05
C GLU A 58 -5.92 -22.24 -1.77
N ILE A 59 -5.97 -21.07 -2.44
CA ILE A 59 -7.15 -20.60 -3.18
C ILE A 59 -6.72 -20.28 -4.60
N ARG A 60 -7.27 -20.98 -5.58
CA ARG A 60 -7.04 -20.72 -7.00
C ARG A 60 -8.29 -20.10 -7.62
N VAL A 61 -8.09 -19.05 -8.41
CA VAL A 61 -9.19 -18.36 -9.10
C VAL A 61 -8.80 -18.00 -10.53
N ASN A 62 -9.81 -17.91 -11.39
CA ASN A 62 -9.68 -17.31 -12.71
C ASN A 62 -10.48 -16.02 -12.71
N PRO A 63 -9.86 -14.84 -12.97
CA PRO A 63 -10.59 -13.60 -13.16
C PRO A 63 -11.47 -13.67 -14.42
N PHE A 64 -12.49 -12.81 -14.49
CA PHE A 64 -13.29 -12.70 -15.72
C PHE A 64 -12.43 -12.22 -16.91
N PHE A 65 -11.45 -11.37 -16.63
CA PHE A 65 -10.52 -10.83 -17.62
C PHE A 65 -9.17 -10.53 -16.99
N CYS A 66 -8.07 -10.73 -17.73
CA CYS A 66 -6.72 -10.37 -17.32
C CYS A 66 -5.96 -9.77 -18.50
N SER A 67 -5.38 -8.58 -18.33
CA SER A 67 -4.62 -7.87 -19.37
C SER A 67 -3.51 -7.02 -18.74
N ASP A 68 -2.64 -6.45 -19.56
CA ASP A 68 -1.68 -5.40 -19.19
C ASP A 68 -2.16 -3.99 -19.58
N THR A 69 -3.28 -3.87 -20.30
CA THR A 69 -3.92 -2.60 -20.67
C THR A 69 -5.36 -2.56 -20.20
N VAL A 70 -5.92 -1.35 -20.16
CA VAL A 70 -7.34 -1.13 -19.85
C VAL A 70 -8.19 -0.92 -21.12
N ASP A 71 -7.59 -0.99 -22.28
CA ASP A 71 -8.25 -0.71 -23.55
C ASP A 71 -9.41 -1.70 -23.80
N GLY A 72 -10.56 -1.19 -24.16
CA GLY A 72 -11.78 -1.98 -24.39
C GLY A 72 -12.49 -2.48 -23.12
N LEU A 73 -12.00 -2.13 -21.93
CA LEU A 73 -12.70 -2.46 -20.69
C LEU A 73 -13.95 -1.58 -20.49
N PRO A 74 -15.01 -2.14 -19.88
CA PRO A 74 -16.18 -1.36 -19.50
C PRO A 74 -15.86 -0.40 -18.35
N VAL A 75 -16.78 0.51 -18.05
CA VAL A 75 -16.70 1.31 -16.82
C VAL A 75 -16.70 0.40 -15.59
N MET A 76 -15.78 0.66 -14.67
CA MET A 76 -15.63 -0.09 -13.44
C MET A 76 -16.44 0.53 -12.30
N ASP A 77 -17.20 -0.29 -11.59
CA ASP A 77 -17.84 0.14 -10.34
C ASP A 77 -16.81 0.38 -9.23
N VAL A 78 -15.77 -0.47 -9.18
CA VAL A 78 -14.69 -0.38 -8.19
C VAL A 78 -13.34 -0.59 -8.88
N VAL A 79 -12.37 0.25 -8.56
CA VAL A 79 -10.96 0.07 -8.95
C VAL A 79 -10.11 -0.01 -7.69
N VAL A 80 -9.56 -1.18 -7.41
CA VAL A 80 -8.54 -1.37 -6.37
C VAL A 80 -7.18 -1.09 -6.98
N VAL A 81 -6.49 -0.05 -6.48
CA VAL A 81 -5.18 0.36 -6.97
C VAL A 81 -4.11 -0.22 -6.05
N ALA A 82 -3.33 -1.17 -6.56
CA ALA A 82 -2.29 -1.87 -5.80
C ALA A 82 -0.97 -1.97 -6.59
N VAL A 83 -0.63 -0.89 -7.26
CA VAL A 83 0.66 -0.73 -7.95
C VAL A 83 1.74 -0.26 -6.99
N LYS A 84 2.99 -0.25 -7.45
CA LYS A 84 4.07 0.44 -6.74
C LYS A 84 3.93 1.96 -6.86
N GLY A 85 4.40 2.70 -5.84
CA GLY A 85 4.24 4.15 -5.77
C GLY A 85 4.78 4.91 -6.98
N TYR A 86 5.88 4.44 -7.58
CA TYR A 86 6.46 5.04 -8.79
C TYR A 86 5.61 4.84 -10.05
N ASP A 87 4.72 3.84 -10.07
CA ASP A 87 3.75 3.59 -11.16
C ASP A 87 2.43 4.35 -10.96
N LEU A 88 2.18 4.93 -9.78
CA LEU A 88 0.86 5.46 -9.37
C LEU A 88 0.33 6.53 -10.33
N LYS A 89 1.18 7.47 -10.76
CA LYS A 89 0.79 8.52 -11.70
C LYS A 89 0.32 7.94 -13.03
N GLY A 90 1.10 7.04 -13.62
CA GLY A 90 0.74 6.37 -14.87
C GLY A 90 -0.52 5.52 -14.72
N ALA A 91 -0.64 4.77 -13.64
CA ALA A 91 -1.83 3.98 -13.31
C ALA A 91 -3.08 4.87 -13.21
N THR A 92 -3.00 6.03 -12.56
CA THR A 92 -4.13 6.97 -12.43
C THR A 92 -4.58 7.52 -13.80
N HIS A 93 -3.65 7.76 -14.72
CA HIS A 93 -4.00 8.17 -16.08
C HIS A 93 -4.78 7.08 -16.83
N GLU A 94 -4.37 5.82 -16.70
CA GLU A 94 -5.08 4.70 -17.31
C GLU A 94 -6.44 4.47 -16.65
N ILE A 95 -6.53 4.60 -15.33
CA ILE A 95 -7.78 4.45 -14.57
C ILE A 95 -8.84 5.47 -15.02
N ASN A 96 -8.46 6.71 -15.38
CA ASN A 96 -9.41 7.70 -15.91
C ASN A 96 -10.21 7.22 -17.14
N LYS A 97 -9.67 6.24 -17.90
CA LYS A 97 -10.34 5.70 -19.11
C LYS A 97 -11.48 4.76 -18.76
N ILE A 98 -11.47 4.16 -17.58
CA ILE A 98 -12.38 3.10 -17.16
C ILE A 98 -13.24 3.46 -15.95
N VAL A 99 -13.31 4.74 -15.58
CA VAL A 99 -14.10 5.22 -14.44
C VAL A 99 -15.06 6.35 -14.85
N ASP A 100 -16.15 6.46 -14.12
CA ASP A 100 -17.12 7.55 -14.22
C ASP A 100 -17.33 8.25 -12.87
N GLY A 101 -18.39 9.09 -12.76
CA GLY A 101 -18.70 9.82 -11.52
C GLY A 101 -19.13 8.94 -10.35
N ASN A 102 -19.53 7.69 -10.61
CA ASN A 102 -20.02 6.75 -9.58
C ASN A 102 -18.98 5.68 -9.20
N SER A 103 -17.86 5.64 -9.90
CA SER A 103 -16.79 4.67 -9.65
C SER A 103 -16.11 4.93 -8.31
N VAL A 104 -15.79 3.85 -7.58
CA VAL A 104 -15.05 3.93 -6.30
C VAL A 104 -13.62 3.47 -6.52
N ILE A 105 -12.67 4.30 -6.15
CA ILE A 105 -11.23 4.04 -6.23
C ILE A 105 -10.70 3.78 -4.82
N LEU A 106 -10.18 2.57 -4.61
CA LEU A 106 -9.61 2.12 -3.36
C LEU A 106 -8.10 1.89 -3.51
N PRO A 107 -7.27 2.87 -3.10
CA PRO A 107 -5.83 2.71 -3.14
C PRO A 107 -5.32 1.86 -1.98
N LEU A 108 -4.64 0.78 -2.27
CA LEU A 108 -4.03 -0.13 -1.32
C LEU A 108 -2.50 -0.08 -1.43
N LEU A 109 -1.94 1.10 -1.20
CA LEU A 109 -0.50 1.37 -1.20
C LEU A 109 -0.03 1.81 0.20
N ASN A 110 1.28 1.70 0.44
CA ASN A 110 1.91 2.34 1.59
C ASN A 110 2.22 3.81 1.26
N GLY A 111 1.93 4.70 2.20
CA GLY A 111 2.18 6.14 2.06
C GLY A 111 1.13 6.94 2.80
N ALA A 112 1.48 8.17 3.18
CA ALA A 112 0.57 9.07 3.90
C ALA A 112 -0.14 10.06 2.97
N ASP A 113 0.34 10.23 1.72
CA ASP A 113 -0.14 11.19 0.73
C ASP A 113 -0.75 10.53 -0.53
N ILE A 114 -1.16 9.27 -0.44
CA ILE A 114 -1.68 8.51 -1.59
C ILE A 114 -2.97 9.12 -2.15
N TYR A 115 -3.85 9.57 -1.25
CA TYR A 115 -5.09 10.24 -1.65
C TYR A 115 -4.82 11.46 -2.52
N GLU A 116 -3.95 12.36 -2.05
CA GLU A 116 -3.59 13.60 -2.74
C GLU A 116 -2.95 13.32 -4.10
N ARG A 117 -2.03 12.34 -4.16
CA ARG A 117 -1.38 11.93 -5.40
C ARG A 117 -2.36 11.44 -6.46
N ILE A 118 -3.36 10.67 -6.05
CA ILE A 118 -4.41 10.20 -6.97
C ILE A 118 -5.30 11.36 -7.40
N ARG A 119 -5.76 12.20 -6.46
CA ARG A 119 -6.67 13.32 -6.75
C ARG A 119 -6.06 14.36 -7.69
N GLN A 120 -4.75 14.56 -7.67
CA GLN A 120 -4.07 15.44 -8.64
C GLN A 120 -4.29 15.03 -10.10
N HIS A 121 -4.54 13.76 -10.37
CA HIS A 121 -4.62 13.21 -11.72
C HIS A 121 -5.95 12.54 -12.04
N LEU A 122 -6.75 12.17 -11.05
CA LEU A 122 -8.05 11.55 -11.23
C LEU A 122 -9.14 12.61 -11.39
N LYS A 123 -9.92 12.50 -12.48
CA LYS A 123 -10.94 13.50 -12.86
C LYS A 123 -12.33 13.16 -12.35
N LYS A 124 -12.63 11.87 -12.09
CA LYS A 124 -13.99 11.38 -11.78
C LYS A 124 -13.92 10.30 -10.71
N GLY A 125 -15.07 10.03 -10.07
CA GLY A 125 -15.22 8.98 -9.07
C GLY A 125 -14.79 9.38 -7.66
N TYR A 126 -15.02 8.50 -6.71
CA TYR A 126 -14.73 8.65 -5.29
C TYR A 126 -13.41 7.97 -4.96
N VAL A 127 -12.50 8.67 -4.30
CA VAL A 127 -11.24 8.09 -3.81
C VAL A 127 -11.32 7.92 -2.31
N LEU A 128 -11.21 6.69 -1.83
CA LEU A 128 -11.26 6.41 -0.40
C LEU A 128 -9.85 6.37 0.17
N PRO A 129 -9.45 7.32 1.02
CA PRO A 129 -8.19 7.20 1.76
C PRO A 129 -8.17 5.87 2.51
N ALA A 130 -7.04 5.14 2.44
CA ALA A 130 -6.97 3.80 3.00
C ALA A 130 -5.58 3.43 3.51
N CYS A 131 -5.54 2.53 4.47
CA CYS A 131 -4.34 1.76 4.80
C CYS A 131 -4.70 0.29 5.02
N LEU A 132 -3.69 -0.59 5.06
CA LEU A 132 -3.90 -2.03 5.19
C LEU A 132 -2.80 -2.67 6.04
N TYR A 133 -3.11 -3.80 6.69
CA TYR A 133 -2.19 -4.55 7.53
C TYR A 133 -1.98 -5.95 6.95
N LEU A 134 -1.12 -6.05 5.94
CA LEU A 134 -0.92 -7.28 5.17
C LEU A 134 0.55 -7.43 4.74
N GLY A 135 1.12 -8.59 4.99
CA GLY A 135 2.44 -8.99 4.51
C GLY A 135 2.29 -10.05 3.40
N THR A 136 2.49 -9.64 2.16
CA THR A 136 2.39 -10.52 0.98
C THR A 136 3.51 -10.26 -0.01
N HIS A 137 3.76 -11.24 -0.88
CA HIS A 137 4.63 -11.08 -2.04
C HIS A 137 4.23 -12.05 -3.15
N ILE A 138 4.75 -11.83 -4.34
CA ILE A 138 4.71 -12.81 -5.42
C ILE A 138 5.79 -13.85 -5.13
N GLU A 139 5.40 -15.08 -4.84
CA GLU A 139 6.32 -16.20 -4.61
C GLU A 139 6.93 -16.69 -5.93
N SER A 140 6.07 -16.80 -6.95
CA SER A 140 6.43 -17.10 -8.34
C SER A 140 5.35 -16.54 -9.27
N PRO A 141 5.58 -16.47 -10.60
CA PRO A 141 4.55 -16.04 -11.53
C PRO A 141 3.22 -16.79 -11.33
N GLY A 142 2.13 -16.05 -11.12
CA GLY A 142 0.80 -16.61 -10.85
C GLY A 142 0.56 -17.09 -9.42
N VAL A 143 1.53 -16.91 -8.48
CA VAL A 143 1.42 -17.36 -7.09
C VAL A 143 1.68 -16.23 -6.12
N ILE A 144 0.70 -15.93 -5.27
CA ILE A 144 0.79 -14.99 -4.17
C ILE A 144 0.96 -15.76 -2.85
N PHE A 145 1.91 -15.31 -2.02
CA PHE A 145 2.13 -15.87 -0.69
C PHE A 145 1.84 -14.82 0.37
N GLN A 146 0.96 -15.14 1.33
CA GLN A 146 0.73 -14.34 2.53
C GLN A 146 1.71 -14.77 3.62
N LYS A 147 2.61 -13.84 4.00
CA LYS A 147 3.62 -14.05 5.04
C LYS A 147 3.13 -13.67 6.43
N GLY A 148 2.16 -12.74 6.51
CA GLY A 148 1.65 -12.25 7.79
C GLY A 148 0.66 -11.09 7.63
N GLY A 149 0.24 -10.53 8.76
CA GLY A 149 -0.78 -9.49 8.82
C GLY A 149 -2.20 -10.06 8.74
N SER A 150 -3.15 -9.33 9.31
CA SER A 150 -4.56 -9.74 9.38
C SER A 150 -5.31 -9.68 8.04
N GLY A 151 -4.76 -8.96 7.06
CA GLY A 151 -5.49 -8.61 5.84
C GLY A 151 -6.59 -7.56 6.06
N GLN A 152 -6.53 -6.82 7.18
CA GLN A 152 -7.46 -5.73 7.48
C GLN A 152 -7.19 -4.52 6.59
N ILE A 153 -8.26 -3.90 6.12
CA ILE A 153 -8.26 -2.62 5.40
C ILE A 153 -9.00 -1.60 6.26
N CYS A 154 -8.37 -0.45 6.50
CA CYS A 154 -9.01 0.72 7.10
C CYS A 154 -9.26 1.73 6.00
N ILE A 155 -10.50 2.18 5.82
CA ILE A 155 -10.88 3.19 4.83
C ILE A 155 -11.61 4.35 5.48
N GLY A 156 -11.56 5.52 4.85
CA GLY A 156 -12.27 6.71 5.31
C GLY A 156 -13.10 7.36 4.24
N LYS A 157 -13.77 8.43 4.62
CA LYS A 157 -14.52 9.29 3.71
C LYS A 157 -13.60 9.91 2.66
N ASP A 158 -14.11 10.07 1.46
CA ASP A 158 -13.46 10.92 0.46
C ASP A 158 -13.56 12.39 0.91
N PRO A 159 -12.45 13.08 1.19
CA PRO A 159 -12.48 14.47 1.60
C PRO A 159 -13.17 15.42 0.61
N SER A 160 -13.17 15.08 -0.68
CA SER A 160 -13.85 15.86 -1.72
C SER A 160 -15.35 15.59 -1.80
N PHE A 161 -15.81 14.47 -1.23
CA PHE A 161 -17.20 14.02 -1.25
C PHE A 161 -17.60 13.42 0.11
N PRO A 162 -17.65 14.22 1.17
CA PRO A 162 -17.80 13.74 2.56
C PRO A 162 -19.13 13.02 2.84
N GLU A 163 -20.16 13.27 2.03
CA GLU A 163 -21.47 12.61 2.17
C GLU A 163 -21.52 11.23 1.51
N PHE A 164 -20.50 10.87 0.70
CA PHE A 164 -20.47 9.58 0.04
C PHE A 164 -20.12 8.45 1.02
N TYR A 165 -20.98 7.43 1.09
CA TYR A 165 -20.77 6.23 1.87
C TYR A 165 -20.63 4.99 0.96
N PRO A 166 -19.53 4.23 1.01
CA PRO A 166 -19.22 3.16 0.07
C PRO A 166 -19.89 1.83 0.44
N GLU A 167 -21.19 1.80 0.70
CA GLU A 167 -21.91 0.64 1.21
C GLU A 167 -21.72 -0.61 0.35
N ARG A 168 -21.82 -0.48 -0.98
CA ARG A 168 -21.69 -1.61 -1.92
C ARG A 168 -20.29 -2.22 -1.88
N LEU A 169 -19.25 -1.40 -1.74
CA LEU A 169 -17.86 -1.85 -1.57
C LEU A 169 -17.70 -2.61 -0.25
N LEU A 170 -18.15 -2.02 0.86
CA LEU A 170 -18.07 -2.62 2.20
C LEU A 170 -18.76 -3.98 2.25
N GLN A 171 -19.97 -4.07 1.69
CA GLN A 171 -20.72 -5.33 1.62
C GLN A 171 -20.00 -6.38 0.77
N LEU A 172 -19.45 -5.99 -0.39
CA LEU A 172 -18.69 -6.88 -1.27
C LEU A 172 -17.48 -7.46 -0.54
N PHE A 173 -16.65 -6.60 0.08
CA PHE A 173 -15.42 -7.03 0.73
C PHE A 173 -15.70 -7.91 1.95
N LYS A 174 -16.67 -7.52 2.80
CA LYS A 174 -17.09 -8.36 3.95
C LYS A 174 -17.58 -9.73 3.50
N LYS A 175 -18.41 -9.80 2.45
CA LYS A 175 -18.90 -11.08 1.90
C LYS A 175 -17.80 -11.91 1.23
N ALA A 176 -16.75 -11.28 0.73
CA ALA A 176 -15.55 -11.97 0.23
C ALA A 176 -14.61 -12.43 1.35
N GLY A 177 -14.96 -12.22 2.64
CA GLY A 177 -14.16 -12.61 3.79
C GLY A 177 -13.00 -11.67 4.09
N ILE A 178 -13.08 -10.42 3.63
CA ILE A 178 -12.06 -9.38 3.86
C ILE A 178 -12.47 -8.54 5.06
N LEU A 179 -11.55 -8.38 6.02
CA LEU A 179 -11.72 -7.45 7.13
C LEU A 179 -11.58 -6.02 6.60
N ILE A 180 -12.67 -5.26 6.64
CA ILE A 180 -12.69 -3.87 6.20
C ILE A 180 -13.50 -3.02 7.18
N ASP A 181 -12.88 -1.95 7.67
CA ASP A 181 -13.47 -1.01 8.60
C ASP A 181 -13.52 0.39 7.99
N PHE A 182 -14.64 1.08 8.26
CA PHE A 182 -14.85 2.45 7.81
C PHE A 182 -14.71 3.41 8.99
N PHE A 183 -13.87 4.43 8.83
CA PHE A 183 -13.58 5.44 9.83
C PHE A 183 -14.07 6.81 9.39
N GLU A 184 -14.56 7.61 10.31
CA GLU A 184 -14.87 9.02 10.06
C GLU A 184 -13.58 9.80 9.69
N ASP A 185 -12.51 9.55 10.43
CA ASP A 185 -11.16 10.05 10.13
C ASP A 185 -10.15 8.88 10.09
N VAL A 186 -9.87 8.38 8.91
CA VAL A 186 -8.89 7.32 8.69
C VAL A 186 -7.44 7.81 8.74
N ASN A 187 -7.22 9.13 8.79
CA ASN A 187 -5.85 9.67 8.83
C ASN A 187 -5.10 9.22 10.09
N ILE A 188 -5.80 9.01 11.20
CA ILE A 188 -5.20 8.46 12.42
C ILE A 188 -4.56 7.10 12.13
N GLU A 189 -5.28 6.22 11.43
CA GLU A 189 -4.78 4.89 11.04
C GLU A 189 -3.64 4.97 10.03
N ILE A 190 -3.78 5.82 8.99
CA ILE A 190 -2.78 6.01 7.95
C ILE A 190 -1.48 6.53 8.54
N TRP A 191 -1.53 7.62 9.31
CA TRP A 191 -0.34 8.26 9.88
C TRP A 191 0.23 7.46 11.05
N GLY A 192 -0.60 6.77 11.84
CA GLY A 192 -0.15 5.85 12.87
C GLY A 192 0.64 4.66 12.30
N LYS A 193 0.19 4.13 11.16
CA LYS A 193 0.96 3.12 10.42
C LYS A 193 2.22 3.71 9.79
N TYR A 194 2.12 4.87 9.16
CA TYR A 194 3.23 5.55 8.50
C TYR A 194 4.35 5.91 9.48
N MET A 195 4.00 6.27 10.73
CA MET A 195 4.91 6.51 11.84
C MET A 195 5.89 5.35 12.08
N PHE A 196 5.46 4.11 11.87
CA PHE A 196 6.30 2.94 11.98
C PHE A 196 7.03 2.62 10.67
N ILE A 197 6.27 2.54 9.55
CA ILE A 197 6.83 1.96 8.32
C ILE A 197 7.89 2.85 7.67
N ALA A 198 7.73 4.19 7.67
CA ALA A 198 8.64 5.07 6.94
C ALA A 198 10.03 5.14 7.62
N PRO A 199 10.17 5.39 8.94
CA PRO A 199 11.47 5.44 9.58
C PRO A 199 12.22 4.10 9.51
N PHE A 200 11.55 2.99 9.84
CA PHE A 200 12.19 1.68 9.79
C PHE A 200 12.58 1.29 8.36
N ALA A 201 11.73 1.57 7.36
CA ALA A 201 12.06 1.28 5.97
C ALA A 201 13.30 2.05 5.51
N LEU A 202 13.38 3.35 5.79
CA LEU A 202 14.53 4.18 5.43
C LEU A 202 15.82 3.71 6.12
N VAL A 203 15.79 3.53 7.45
CA VAL A 203 17.00 3.18 8.20
C VAL A 203 17.46 1.77 7.90
N THR A 204 16.56 0.77 7.84
CA THR A 204 16.93 -0.61 7.49
C THR A 204 17.54 -0.71 6.10
N ALA A 205 16.99 0.00 5.10
CA ALA A 205 17.51 -0.01 3.74
C ALA A 205 18.87 0.72 3.62
N THR A 206 19.03 1.86 4.30
CA THR A 206 20.26 2.66 4.25
C THR A 206 21.43 1.94 4.89
N TYR A 207 21.20 1.23 5.99
CA TYR A 207 22.28 0.59 6.75
C TYR A 207 22.38 -0.92 6.52
N GLY A 208 21.50 -1.50 5.70
CA GLY A 208 21.51 -2.93 5.38
C GLY A 208 21.16 -3.83 6.56
N LYS A 209 20.48 -3.31 7.59
CA LYS A 209 20.19 -3.99 8.85
C LYS A 209 18.70 -4.39 8.94
N SER A 210 18.43 -5.47 9.69
CA SER A 210 17.06 -5.89 10.01
C SER A 210 16.37 -4.93 10.98
N ILE A 211 15.05 -5.07 11.15
CA ILE A 211 14.27 -4.28 12.13
C ILE A 211 14.83 -4.50 13.55
N GLY A 212 15.15 -5.75 13.91
CA GLY A 212 15.69 -6.08 15.22
C GLY A 212 17.09 -5.47 15.45
N GLU A 213 17.99 -5.57 14.46
CA GLU A 213 19.31 -4.95 14.55
C GLU A 213 19.24 -3.43 14.71
N VAL A 214 18.36 -2.76 13.92
CA VAL A 214 18.14 -1.31 14.03
C VAL A 214 17.58 -0.92 15.39
N ALA A 215 16.63 -1.68 15.92
CA ALA A 215 15.99 -1.38 17.20
C ALA A 215 16.95 -1.53 18.40
N HIS A 216 17.97 -2.39 18.30
CA HIS A 216 18.95 -2.65 19.36
C HIS A 216 20.27 -1.87 19.19
N ASP A 217 20.51 -1.26 18.05
CA ASP A 217 21.68 -0.40 17.83
C ASP A 217 21.42 0.98 18.44
N GLU A 218 22.31 1.43 19.32
CA GLU A 218 22.16 2.69 20.06
C GLU A 218 21.98 3.91 19.14
N ASN A 219 22.75 4.00 18.08
CA ASN A 219 22.71 5.15 17.15
C ASN A 219 21.52 5.06 16.18
N LEU A 220 21.24 3.88 15.64
CA LEU A 220 20.16 3.71 14.66
C LEU A 220 18.78 3.78 15.31
N SER A 221 18.62 3.31 16.55
CA SER A 221 17.39 3.46 17.31
C SER A 221 17.06 4.93 17.57
N VAL A 222 18.07 5.74 17.91
CA VAL A 222 17.92 7.19 18.04
C VAL A 222 17.56 7.83 16.71
N LEU A 223 18.21 7.44 15.61
CA LEU A 223 17.89 7.95 14.27
C LEU A 223 16.43 7.64 13.87
N VAL A 224 15.96 6.42 14.10
CA VAL A 224 14.55 6.04 13.84
C VAL A 224 13.61 6.91 14.65
N LYS A 225 13.86 7.10 15.96
CA LYS A 225 13.02 7.95 16.83
C LYS A 225 13.02 9.41 16.38
N ASN A 226 14.17 9.94 15.96
CA ASN A 226 14.24 11.31 15.43
C ASN A 226 13.39 11.48 14.16
N ILE A 227 13.44 10.53 13.21
CA ILE A 227 12.58 10.54 12.02
C ILE A 227 11.10 10.43 12.43
N MET A 228 10.76 9.61 13.44
CA MET A 228 9.41 9.54 13.99
C MET A 228 8.94 10.89 14.55
N GLN A 229 9.80 11.64 15.24
CA GLN A 229 9.48 12.99 15.76
C GLN A 229 9.27 14.01 14.62
N GLU A 230 10.04 13.91 13.54
CA GLU A 230 9.80 14.71 12.33
C GLU A 230 8.41 14.44 11.75
N ILE A 231 8.01 13.17 11.64
CA ILE A 231 6.68 12.75 11.16
C ILE A 231 5.57 13.19 12.14
N ALA A 232 5.78 13.09 13.46
CA ALA A 232 4.83 13.53 14.47
C ALA A 232 4.57 15.05 14.39
N SER A 233 5.65 15.82 14.13
CA SER A 233 5.54 17.28 13.95
C SER A 233 4.70 17.63 12.72
N ILE A 234 4.86 16.89 11.62
CA ILE A 234 4.05 17.04 10.40
C ILE A 234 2.59 16.67 10.66
N ALA A 235 2.32 15.54 11.33
CA ALA A 235 0.98 15.10 11.67
C ALA A 235 0.25 16.14 12.54
N LYS A 236 0.97 16.74 13.49
CA LYS A 236 0.45 17.85 14.32
C LYS A 236 0.10 19.08 13.48
N ALA A 237 0.96 19.47 12.52
CA ALA A 237 0.70 20.59 11.60
C ALA A 237 -0.51 20.33 10.69
N LEU A 238 -0.72 19.09 10.31
CA LEU A 238 -1.90 18.60 9.56
C LEU A 238 -3.15 18.45 10.44
N LYS A 239 -3.04 18.69 11.77
CA LYS A 239 -4.10 18.52 12.76
C LYS A 239 -4.65 17.09 12.85
N ILE A 240 -3.81 16.10 12.60
CA ILE A 240 -4.16 14.69 12.76
C ILE A 240 -4.04 14.34 14.25
N GLY A 241 -5.12 13.79 14.82
CA GLY A 241 -5.25 13.50 16.25
C GLY A 241 -4.47 12.27 16.72
N LEU A 242 -3.16 12.20 16.41
CA LEU A 242 -2.30 11.13 16.91
C LEU A 242 -2.04 11.32 18.42
N PRO A 243 -1.90 10.21 19.19
CA PRO A 243 -1.47 10.26 20.59
C PRO A 243 -0.12 10.98 20.74
N SER A 244 0.10 11.65 21.86
CA SER A 244 1.36 12.39 22.13
C SER A 244 2.58 11.47 22.23
N ASP A 245 2.39 10.22 22.61
CA ASP A 245 3.40 9.17 22.74
C ASP A 245 3.52 8.27 21.50
N ILE A 246 2.96 8.71 20.36
CA ILE A 246 2.90 7.90 19.13
C ILE A 246 4.27 7.45 18.63
N ALA A 247 5.31 8.26 18.80
CA ALA A 247 6.66 7.89 18.38
C ALA A 247 7.21 6.74 19.23
N GLU A 248 7.07 6.82 20.55
CA GLU A 248 7.51 5.81 21.50
C GLU A 248 6.74 4.50 21.31
N THR A 249 5.42 4.58 21.26
CA THR A 249 4.54 3.41 21.07
C THR A 249 4.73 2.77 19.71
N SER A 250 4.99 3.57 18.65
CA SER A 250 5.32 3.05 17.32
C SER A 250 6.70 2.38 17.30
N PHE A 251 7.72 2.95 17.94
CA PHE A 251 9.03 2.34 18.03
C PHE A 251 8.96 0.98 18.75
N ALA A 252 8.22 0.91 19.85
CA ALA A 252 8.04 -0.32 20.62
C ALA A 252 7.45 -1.49 19.81
N LYS A 253 6.70 -1.22 18.74
CA LYS A 253 6.17 -2.26 17.83
C LYS A 253 7.27 -3.07 17.13
N ALA A 254 8.51 -2.58 17.08
CA ALA A 254 9.64 -3.32 16.50
C ALA A 254 9.84 -4.69 17.18
N SER A 255 9.58 -4.79 18.49
CA SER A 255 9.68 -6.04 19.26
C SER A 255 8.63 -7.10 18.86
N GLN A 256 7.59 -6.73 18.15
CA GLN A 256 6.54 -7.65 17.67
C GLN A 256 6.96 -8.38 16.37
N PHE A 257 8.06 -7.96 15.76
CA PHE A 257 8.59 -8.59 14.56
C PHE A 257 9.74 -9.55 14.91
N PRO A 258 9.89 -10.67 14.19
CA PRO A 258 11.10 -11.47 14.29
C PRO A 258 12.34 -10.60 14.08
N PHE A 259 13.40 -10.86 14.86
CA PHE A 259 14.62 -10.03 14.87
C PHE A 259 15.19 -9.78 13.46
N GLU A 260 15.27 -10.83 12.64
CA GLU A 260 15.82 -10.80 11.27
C GLU A 260 14.86 -10.21 10.22
N THR A 261 13.76 -9.57 10.64
CA THR A 261 12.77 -9.07 9.69
C THR A 261 13.34 -7.92 8.86
N LYS A 262 13.33 -8.09 7.53
CA LYS A 262 13.60 -7.04 6.54
C LYS A 262 12.31 -6.39 6.08
N THR A 263 12.32 -5.07 5.94
CA THR A 263 11.19 -4.33 5.35
C THR A 263 11.02 -4.66 3.85
N SER A 264 9.83 -4.45 3.30
CA SER A 264 9.61 -4.63 1.85
C SER A 264 10.46 -3.67 1.03
N PHE A 265 10.60 -2.44 1.50
CA PHE A 265 11.42 -1.41 0.88
C PHE A 265 12.90 -1.80 0.84
N GLN A 266 13.44 -2.31 1.96
CA GLN A 266 14.82 -2.81 2.01
C GLN A 266 15.05 -3.92 0.99
N ARG A 267 14.12 -4.89 0.89
CA ARG A 267 14.22 -5.97 -0.11
C ARG A 267 14.19 -5.46 -1.54
N ASP A 268 13.43 -4.39 -1.83
CA ASP A 268 13.43 -3.79 -3.16
C ASP A 268 14.75 -3.07 -3.45
N VAL A 269 15.32 -2.35 -2.49
CA VAL A 269 16.62 -1.64 -2.60
C VAL A 269 17.80 -2.61 -2.76
N GLU A 270 17.76 -3.79 -2.12
CA GLU A 270 18.80 -4.81 -2.23
C GLU A 270 18.90 -5.44 -3.64
N VAL A 271 17.87 -5.30 -4.47
CA VAL A 271 17.87 -5.81 -5.85
C VAL A 271 18.39 -4.73 -6.80
N LYS A 272 19.57 -4.95 -7.37
CA LYS A 272 20.21 -4.01 -8.30
C LYS A 272 19.29 -3.66 -9.48
N GLY A 273 19.18 -2.35 -9.77
CA GLY A 273 18.36 -1.83 -10.87
C GLY A 273 16.85 -1.85 -10.64
N ARG A 274 16.38 -2.31 -9.46
CA ARG A 274 14.97 -2.24 -9.11
C ARG A 274 14.61 -0.85 -8.63
N GLN A 275 13.55 -0.28 -9.19
CA GLN A 275 12.96 0.94 -8.64
C GLN A 275 12.42 0.69 -7.24
N SER A 276 12.56 1.68 -6.35
CA SER A 276 12.11 1.61 -4.98
C SER A 276 11.15 2.75 -4.63
N GLU A 277 10.41 2.60 -3.55
CA GLU A 277 9.36 3.54 -3.11
C GLU A 277 9.90 4.64 -2.18
N TRP A 278 11.16 5.05 -2.35
CA TRP A 278 11.80 6.06 -1.51
C TRP A 278 11.02 7.38 -1.44
N ASP A 279 10.36 7.76 -2.54
CA ASP A 279 9.58 8.99 -2.61
C ASP A 279 8.30 8.93 -1.76
N LEU A 280 7.66 7.77 -1.62
CA LEU A 280 6.52 7.59 -0.70
C LEU A 280 6.94 7.56 0.77
N LEU A 281 8.15 7.12 1.08
CA LEU A 281 8.61 6.93 2.46
C LEU A 281 9.37 8.14 3.00
N GLY A 282 10.41 8.59 2.28
CA GLY A 282 11.21 9.75 2.67
C GLY A 282 10.78 11.04 1.98
N GLY A 283 10.53 10.99 0.67
CA GLY A 283 10.13 12.16 -0.11
C GLY A 283 8.84 12.81 0.40
N THR A 284 7.85 12.04 0.82
CA THR A 284 6.62 12.55 1.44
C THR A 284 6.91 13.34 2.72
N VAL A 285 7.78 12.84 3.60
CA VAL A 285 8.17 13.55 4.84
C VAL A 285 8.82 14.89 4.51
N ILE A 286 9.77 14.89 3.56
CA ILE A 286 10.48 16.11 3.15
C ILE A 286 9.50 17.14 2.58
N ARG A 287 8.62 16.76 1.64
CA ARG A 287 7.63 17.68 1.04
C ARG A 287 6.67 18.29 2.06
N TYR A 288 6.17 17.51 3.01
CA TYR A 288 5.31 18.06 4.06
C TYR A 288 6.09 18.95 5.02
N ALA A 289 7.32 18.59 5.38
CA ALA A 289 8.17 19.44 6.23
C ALA A 289 8.44 20.79 5.55
N GLU A 290 8.79 20.82 4.28
CA GLU A 290 8.95 22.05 3.48
C GLU A 290 7.66 22.87 3.44
N ARG A 291 6.51 22.24 3.16
CA ARG A 291 5.20 22.90 3.11
C ARG A 291 4.83 23.60 4.42
N PHE A 292 5.20 23.03 5.56
CA PHE A 292 4.87 23.57 6.89
C PHE A 292 6.05 24.28 7.57
N ASN A 293 7.18 24.47 6.86
CA ASN A 293 8.41 25.04 7.38
C ASN A 293 8.89 24.35 8.67
N LEU A 294 8.89 23.02 8.65
CA LEU A 294 9.34 22.14 9.73
C LEU A 294 10.69 21.49 9.39
N PRO A 295 11.51 21.13 10.40
CA PRO A 295 12.75 20.40 10.15
C PRO A 295 12.45 18.94 9.75
N ALA A 296 13.22 18.41 8.76
CA ALA A 296 13.27 17.00 8.38
C ALA A 296 14.72 16.58 8.09
N ASN A 297 15.65 17.02 8.92
CA ASN A 297 17.09 16.85 8.69
C ASN A 297 17.51 15.39 8.73
N ASN A 298 16.96 14.60 9.67
CA ASN A 298 17.28 13.18 9.81
C ASN A 298 16.75 12.38 8.61
N THR A 299 15.51 12.64 8.20
CA THR A 299 14.90 12.03 7.01
C THR A 299 15.72 12.36 5.76
N LYS A 300 16.06 13.63 5.56
CA LYS A 300 16.82 14.08 4.39
C LYS A 300 18.22 13.45 4.35
N ALA A 301 18.98 13.52 5.44
CA ALA A 301 20.31 12.93 5.50
C ALA A 301 20.30 11.41 5.27
N THR A 302 19.30 10.70 5.82
CA THR A 302 19.16 9.26 5.63
C THR A 302 18.81 8.93 4.17
N LEU A 303 17.92 9.68 3.55
CA LEU A 303 17.52 9.48 2.16
C LEU A 303 18.66 9.82 1.20
N ASP A 304 19.38 10.93 1.40
CA ASP A 304 20.51 11.34 0.57
C ASP A 304 21.61 10.26 0.59
N ARG A 305 21.93 9.71 1.78
CA ARG A 305 22.86 8.60 1.91
C ARG A 305 22.39 7.36 1.15
N LEU A 306 21.12 6.97 1.30
CA LEU A 306 20.55 5.82 0.59
C LEU A 306 20.69 5.96 -0.93
N LEU A 307 20.33 7.12 -1.47
CA LEU A 307 20.36 7.37 -2.93
C LEU A 307 21.79 7.36 -3.46
N GLN A 308 22.75 7.95 -2.74
CA GLN A 308 24.17 7.88 -3.11
C GLN A 308 24.71 6.45 -3.15
N ASP A 309 24.26 5.58 -2.25
CA ASP A 309 24.70 4.18 -2.19
C ASP A 309 24.01 3.32 -3.27
N VAL A 310 22.78 3.66 -3.66
CA VAL A 310 22.09 2.99 -4.77
C VAL A 310 22.71 3.35 -6.12
N ASP A 311 23.09 4.61 -6.33
CA ASP A 311 23.72 5.09 -7.58
C ASP A 311 25.15 4.49 -7.79
N LYS A 312 25.80 4.05 -6.72
CA LYS A 312 27.14 3.41 -6.79
C LYS A 312 27.08 1.90 -7.09
N ARG A 313 25.91 1.28 -7.00
CA ARG A 313 25.70 -0.16 -7.22
C ARG A 313 25.33 -0.45 -8.68
#